data_33ed29bfdfa4a1fc754a24fb37cd9743
#
_entry.id   33ed29bfdfa4a1fc754a24fb37cd9743
#
_cell.length_a   1.000
_cell.length_b   1.000
_cell.length_c   1.000
_cell.angle_alpha   90.00
_cell.angle_beta   90.00
_cell.angle_gamma   90.00
#
_symmetry.space_group_name_H-M   'P 1'
#
loop_
_entity.id
_entity.type
_entity.pdbx_description
1 polymer ?
#
loop_
_entity_poly.entity_id
_entity_poly.type
_entity_poly.pdbx_seq_one_letter_code
_entity_poly.pdbx_strand_id
1 'polypeptide(L)'
;MTKRTISELQRAEEKYQALINKRNALNDEANEIRKTRDMLNDQRKQFLDEVYNIKRKKDAKASEMKEHKAKRNDLNKKAKELILLKRELHKHSPDSEVFAELERLAKEFDNLDKRQQTESMPIAEENELIQRMRNNLTERNRLSSIARKSEEIVGKVDELNQKIDELFESSRVEHEMVVSLYTEVQALGDEMNRKMNETSVIINEANKRHQEFIGKRTEADKAHQDAMEMRALILERRKEKRENFLEGKRAIQDQNTTTRRVLYDRDASEKEADKQLEELLKRGKISLR
;
A
#
# COMPACT_ATOMS: atom_id res chain seq x y z
N MET A 1 -43.89 -33.74 36.20
CA MET A 1 -42.57 -33.60 35.55
C MET A 1 -41.66 -32.83 36.48
N THR A 2 -40.78 -33.52 37.21
CA THR A 2 -39.80 -32.92 38.12
C THR A 2 -38.71 -32.20 37.29
N LYS A 3 -38.66 -30.88 37.37
CA LYS A 3 -37.54 -30.09 36.83
C LYS A 3 -36.26 -30.59 37.50
N ARG A 4 -35.41 -31.34 36.77
CA ARG A 4 -34.05 -31.67 37.21
C ARG A 4 -33.32 -30.35 37.44
N THR A 5 -33.06 -30.03 38.70
CA THR A 5 -32.17 -28.93 39.07
C THR A 5 -30.77 -29.33 38.54
N ILE A 6 -30.32 -28.62 37.46
CA ILE A 6 -28.97 -28.81 36.92
C ILE A 6 -27.99 -28.46 38.04
N SER A 7 -27.06 -29.36 38.34
CA SER A 7 -26.07 -29.15 39.41
C SER A 7 -25.16 -27.98 39.03
N GLU A 8 -24.66 -27.23 40.01
CA GLU A 8 -23.72 -26.11 39.76
C GLU A 8 -22.50 -26.53 38.93
N LEU A 9 -22.02 -27.74 39.14
CA LEU A 9 -20.93 -28.31 38.37
C LEU A 9 -21.30 -28.46 36.87
N GLN A 10 -22.50 -28.99 36.60
CA GLN A 10 -22.97 -29.14 35.21
C GLN A 10 -23.14 -27.79 34.53
N ARG A 11 -23.64 -26.76 35.23
CA ARG A 11 -23.72 -25.39 34.69
C ARG A 11 -22.35 -24.82 34.39
N ALA A 12 -21.34 -25.07 35.22
CA ALA A 12 -19.98 -24.62 34.99
C ALA A 12 -19.34 -25.34 33.78
N GLU A 13 -19.60 -26.65 33.63
CA GLU A 13 -19.15 -27.46 32.49
C GLU A 13 -19.79 -26.98 31.16
N GLU A 14 -21.09 -26.69 31.16
CA GLU A 14 -21.82 -26.14 30.01
C GLU A 14 -21.25 -24.75 29.61
N LYS A 15 -21.00 -23.86 30.58
CA LYS A 15 -20.39 -22.57 30.36
C LYS A 15 -18.97 -22.69 29.77
N TYR A 16 -18.16 -23.61 30.36
CA TYR A 16 -16.82 -23.89 29.84
C TYR A 16 -16.87 -24.33 28.38
N GLN A 17 -17.74 -25.26 28.03
CA GLN A 17 -17.89 -25.77 26.69
C GLN A 17 -18.38 -24.66 25.71
N ALA A 18 -19.32 -23.83 26.16
CA ALA A 18 -19.78 -22.67 25.37
C ALA A 18 -18.65 -21.68 25.10
N LEU A 19 -17.79 -21.38 26.09
CA LEU A 19 -16.62 -20.51 25.93
C LEU A 19 -15.58 -21.11 24.96
N ILE A 20 -15.32 -22.41 25.04
CA ILE A 20 -14.45 -23.11 24.10
C ILE A 20 -15.00 -23.03 22.66
N ASN A 21 -16.30 -23.30 22.50
CA ASN A 21 -16.94 -23.20 21.18
C ASN A 21 -16.89 -21.77 20.63
N LYS A 22 -17.17 -20.76 21.48
CA LYS A 22 -17.05 -19.35 21.12
C LYS A 22 -15.62 -18.99 20.69
N ARG A 23 -14.61 -19.42 21.47
CA ARG A 23 -13.19 -19.19 21.11
C ARG A 23 -12.84 -19.83 19.77
N ASN A 24 -13.27 -21.07 19.52
CA ASN A 24 -13.02 -21.77 18.27
C ASN A 24 -13.68 -21.05 17.10
N ALA A 25 -14.95 -20.67 17.19
CA ALA A 25 -15.64 -19.89 16.18
C ALA A 25 -14.93 -18.56 15.87
N LEU A 26 -14.52 -17.82 16.90
CA LEU A 26 -13.76 -16.58 16.73
C LEU A 26 -12.38 -16.79 16.06
N ASN A 27 -11.70 -17.91 16.38
CA ASN A 27 -10.46 -18.27 15.72
C ASN A 27 -10.68 -18.64 14.24
N ASP A 28 -11.76 -19.34 13.92
CA ASP A 28 -12.10 -19.68 12.54
C ASP A 28 -12.43 -18.42 11.73
N GLU A 29 -13.24 -17.49 12.29
CA GLU A 29 -13.50 -16.19 11.70
C GLU A 29 -12.19 -15.39 11.50
N ALA A 30 -11.32 -15.37 12.50
CA ALA A 30 -10.02 -14.70 12.40
C ALA A 30 -9.14 -15.31 11.29
N ASN A 31 -9.15 -16.62 11.13
CA ASN A 31 -8.41 -17.30 10.07
C ASN A 31 -8.94 -16.95 8.67
N GLU A 32 -10.27 -16.85 8.49
CA GLU A 32 -10.86 -16.42 7.22
C GLU A 32 -10.51 -14.94 6.90
N ILE A 33 -10.58 -14.06 7.89
CA ILE A 33 -10.16 -12.66 7.73
C ILE A 33 -8.68 -12.58 7.39
N ARG A 34 -7.84 -13.41 8.01
CA ARG A 34 -6.40 -13.50 7.70
C ARG A 34 -6.17 -13.90 6.24
N LYS A 35 -6.85 -14.94 5.75
CA LYS A 35 -6.74 -15.38 4.34
C LYS A 35 -7.11 -14.26 3.38
N THR A 36 -8.22 -13.55 3.66
CA THR A 36 -8.65 -12.40 2.86
C THR A 36 -7.61 -11.28 2.87
N ARG A 37 -7.06 -10.94 4.04
CA ARG A 37 -5.98 -9.96 4.17
C ARG A 37 -4.73 -10.37 3.39
N ASP A 38 -4.33 -11.63 3.47
CA ASP A 38 -3.14 -12.14 2.80
C ASP A 38 -3.32 -12.09 1.27
N MET A 39 -4.49 -12.44 0.76
CA MET A 39 -4.87 -12.28 -0.64
C MET A 39 -4.80 -10.82 -1.10
N LEU A 40 -5.34 -9.88 -0.31
CA LEU A 40 -5.24 -8.43 -0.61
C LEU A 40 -3.79 -7.94 -0.60
N ASN A 41 -2.95 -8.45 0.29
CA ASN A 41 -1.53 -8.13 0.32
C ASN A 41 -0.78 -8.65 -0.91
N ASP A 42 -1.14 -9.82 -1.41
CA ASP A 42 -0.53 -10.36 -2.64
C ASP A 42 -1.00 -9.56 -3.87
N GLN A 43 -2.27 -9.19 -3.95
CA GLN A 43 -2.76 -8.25 -4.96
C GLN A 43 -2.02 -6.91 -4.90
N ARG A 44 -1.84 -6.35 -3.69
CA ARG A 44 -1.05 -5.12 -3.49
C ARG A 44 0.36 -5.23 -4.07
N LYS A 45 1.04 -6.36 -3.86
CA LYS A 45 2.39 -6.57 -4.43
C LYS A 45 2.35 -6.52 -5.95
N GLN A 46 1.41 -7.23 -6.57
CA GLN A 46 1.24 -7.24 -8.03
C GLN A 46 1.00 -5.83 -8.58
N PHE A 47 0.09 -5.06 -7.97
CA PHE A 47 -0.18 -3.69 -8.37
C PHE A 47 1.02 -2.76 -8.18
N LEU A 48 1.78 -2.92 -7.10
CA LEU A 48 3.03 -2.17 -6.91
C LEU A 48 4.08 -2.50 -7.97
N ASP A 49 4.22 -3.76 -8.36
CA ASP A 49 5.12 -4.18 -9.43
C ASP A 49 4.70 -3.58 -10.78
N GLU A 50 3.39 -3.52 -11.06
CA GLU A 50 2.86 -2.81 -12.23
C GLU A 50 3.21 -1.31 -12.20
N VAL A 51 2.99 -0.64 -11.06
CA VAL A 51 3.35 0.78 -10.87
C VAL A 51 4.84 1.00 -11.09
N TYR A 52 5.71 0.13 -10.57
CA TYR A 52 7.15 0.22 -10.79
C TYR A 52 7.52 0.03 -12.27
N ASN A 53 6.87 -0.90 -12.97
CA ASN A 53 7.11 -1.12 -14.39
C ASN A 53 6.66 0.08 -15.24
N ILE A 54 5.49 0.68 -14.94
CA ILE A 54 5.01 1.90 -15.60
C ILE A 54 5.97 3.05 -15.33
N LYS A 55 6.40 3.23 -14.07
CA LYS A 55 7.39 4.25 -13.69
C LYS A 55 8.68 4.10 -14.49
N ARG A 56 9.21 2.89 -14.59
CA ARG A 56 10.43 2.60 -15.34
C ARG A 56 10.29 2.95 -16.82
N LYS A 57 9.15 2.61 -17.44
CA LYS A 57 8.84 3.00 -18.83
C LYS A 57 8.76 4.52 -18.99
N LYS A 58 8.07 5.20 -18.07
CA LYS A 58 7.96 6.66 -18.04
C LYS A 58 9.33 7.33 -17.93
N ASP A 59 10.18 6.86 -17.02
CA ASP A 59 11.52 7.43 -16.81
C ASP A 59 12.42 7.21 -18.04
N ALA A 60 12.33 6.05 -18.70
CA ALA A 60 13.05 5.79 -19.95
C ALA A 60 12.60 6.76 -21.06
N LYS A 61 11.28 6.91 -21.27
CA LYS A 61 10.72 7.84 -22.26
C LYS A 61 11.05 9.30 -21.94
N ALA A 62 11.09 9.68 -20.68
CA ALA A 62 11.49 11.01 -20.25
C ALA A 62 13.00 11.26 -20.53
N SER A 63 13.85 10.24 -20.45
CA SER A 63 15.27 10.33 -20.83
C SER A 63 15.43 10.51 -22.34
N GLU A 64 14.75 9.68 -23.14
CA GLU A 64 14.71 9.83 -24.60
C GLU A 64 14.27 11.23 -25.02
N MET A 65 13.20 11.74 -24.41
CA MET A 65 12.71 13.10 -24.66
C MET A 65 13.77 14.18 -24.36
N LYS A 66 14.55 14.02 -23.26
CA LYS A 66 15.64 14.94 -22.94
C LYS A 66 16.76 14.91 -23.98
N GLU A 67 17.09 13.73 -24.49
CA GLU A 67 18.10 13.57 -25.54
C GLU A 67 17.68 14.25 -26.85
N HIS A 68 16.44 14.04 -27.30
CA HIS A 68 15.90 14.70 -28.49
C HIS A 68 15.84 16.21 -28.30
N LYS A 69 15.46 16.71 -27.11
CA LYS A 69 15.50 18.12 -26.76
C LYS A 69 16.92 18.71 -26.84
N ALA A 70 17.92 17.98 -26.37
CA ALA A 70 19.32 18.37 -26.43
C ALA A 70 19.80 18.44 -27.89
N LYS A 71 19.52 17.42 -28.72
CA LYS A 71 19.85 17.40 -30.17
C LYS A 71 19.20 18.56 -30.89
N ARG A 72 17.91 18.82 -30.67
CA ARG A 72 17.22 19.99 -31.24
C ARG A 72 17.92 21.29 -30.89
N ASN A 73 18.30 21.49 -29.61
CA ASN A 73 18.98 22.70 -29.18
C ASN A 73 20.37 22.84 -29.80
N ASP A 74 21.11 21.76 -30.00
CA ASP A 74 22.42 21.78 -30.68
C ASP A 74 22.30 22.11 -32.15
N LEU A 75 21.28 21.55 -32.86
CA LEU A 75 20.99 21.90 -34.24
C LEU A 75 20.66 23.40 -34.38
N ASN A 76 19.83 23.93 -33.48
CA ASN A 76 19.50 25.35 -33.44
C ASN A 76 20.73 26.23 -33.18
N LYS A 77 21.67 25.83 -32.31
CA LYS A 77 22.93 26.53 -32.09
C LYS A 77 23.77 26.59 -33.34
N LYS A 78 23.96 25.45 -34.01
CA LYS A 78 24.70 25.37 -35.27
C LYS A 78 24.07 26.25 -36.36
N ALA A 79 22.73 26.18 -36.50
CA ALA A 79 22.02 27.05 -37.44
C ALA A 79 22.26 28.54 -37.13
N LYS A 80 22.23 28.91 -35.85
CA LYS A 80 22.51 30.27 -35.39
C LYS A 80 23.93 30.74 -35.73
N GLU A 81 24.94 29.88 -35.51
CA GLU A 81 26.33 30.19 -35.87
C GLU A 81 26.49 30.45 -37.38
N LEU A 82 25.83 29.59 -38.22
CA LEU A 82 25.84 29.80 -39.66
C LEU A 82 25.11 31.10 -40.09
N ILE A 83 24.04 31.45 -39.37
CA ILE A 83 23.33 32.72 -39.59
C ILE A 83 24.23 33.93 -39.29
N LEU A 84 25.00 33.87 -38.18
CA LEU A 84 25.96 34.94 -37.84
C LEU A 84 27.06 35.05 -38.91
N LEU A 85 27.62 33.90 -39.33
CA LEU A 85 28.61 33.87 -40.40
C LEU A 85 28.06 34.48 -41.71
N LYS A 86 26.84 34.08 -42.10
CA LYS A 86 26.14 34.67 -43.24
C LYS A 86 25.99 36.19 -43.12
N ARG A 87 25.63 36.69 -41.94
CA ARG A 87 25.48 38.09 -41.63
C ARG A 87 26.80 38.86 -41.79
N GLU A 88 27.92 38.29 -41.38
CA GLU A 88 29.25 38.88 -41.55
C GLU A 88 29.63 38.99 -43.04
N LEU A 89 29.37 37.95 -43.82
CA LEU A 89 29.60 37.94 -45.25
C LEU A 89 28.78 39.04 -46.00
N HIS A 90 27.56 39.31 -45.54
CA HIS A 90 26.69 40.35 -46.12
C HIS A 90 27.05 41.77 -45.76
N LYS A 91 27.80 42.06 -44.69
CA LYS A 91 28.29 43.41 -44.35
C LYS A 91 29.18 43.98 -45.38
N HIS A 92 29.72 43.17 -46.28
CA HIS A 92 30.65 43.59 -47.36
C HIS A 92 29.99 43.69 -48.76
N SER A 93 28.63 43.67 -48.83
CA SER A 93 27.88 43.74 -50.10
C SER A 93 27.08 45.06 -50.25
N PRO A 94 26.89 45.65 -51.48
CA PRO A 94 26.39 46.97 -51.65
C PRO A 94 24.90 47.24 -51.64
N ASP A 95 23.99 46.23 -51.43
CA ASP A 95 22.54 46.46 -51.46
C ASP A 95 21.95 46.54 -50.04
N SER A 96 21.73 47.80 -49.58
CA SER A 96 21.47 48.13 -48.17
C SER A 96 20.09 47.75 -47.63
N GLU A 97 19.01 47.80 -48.44
CA GLU A 97 17.62 47.60 -47.88
C GLU A 97 17.25 46.18 -47.68
N VAL A 98 17.56 45.28 -48.59
CA VAL A 98 17.29 43.84 -48.48
C VAL A 98 18.13 43.22 -47.34
N PHE A 99 19.35 43.73 -47.14
CA PHE A 99 20.22 43.31 -46.06
C PHE A 99 19.75 43.79 -44.68
N ALA A 100 19.19 45.01 -44.61
CA ALA A 100 18.60 45.55 -43.39
C ALA A 100 17.39 44.70 -42.94
N GLU A 101 16.56 44.29 -43.89
CA GLU A 101 15.41 43.41 -43.60
C GLU A 101 15.84 41.99 -43.19
N LEU A 102 16.84 41.42 -43.85
CA LEU A 102 17.44 40.15 -43.46
C LEU A 102 18.09 40.22 -42.07
N GLU A 103 18.70 41.37 -41.72
CA GLU A 103 19.23 41.58 -40.37
C GLU A 103 18.12 41.67 -39.32
N ARG A 104 17.00 42.31 -39.64
CA ARG A 104 15.83 42.39 -38.80
C ARG A 104 15.27 40.99 -38.50
N LEU A 105 15.07 40.20 -39.54
CA LEU A 105 14.58 38.82 -39.39
C LEU A 105 15.56 37.92 -38.63
N ALA A 106 16.87 38.14 -38.77
CA ALA A 106 17.86 37.40 -37.97
C ALA A 106 17.79 37.75 -36.48
N LYS A 107 17.62 39.04 -36.14
CA LYS A 107 17.41 39.49 -34.76
C LYS A 107 16.13 38.93 -34.16
N GLU A 108 15.05 38.93 -34.93
CA GLU A 108 13.76 38.37 -34.52
C GLU A 108 13.89 36.87 -34.24
N PHE A 109 14.57 36.13 -35.11
CA PHE A 109 14.85 34.70 -34.91
C PHE A 109 15.66 34.46 -33.63
N ASP A 110 16.71 35.25 -33.37
CA ASP A 110 17.51 35.20 -32.16
C ASP A 110 16.68 35.37 -30.88
N ASN A 111 15.72 36.26 -30.92
CA ASN A 111 14.83 36.50 -29.79
C ASN A 111 13.87 35.30 -29.55
N LEU A 112 13.33 34.74 -30.64
CA LEU A 112 12.47 33.57 -30.57
C LEU A 112 13.24 32.32 -30.05
N ASP A 113 14.49 32.14 -30.54
CA ASP A 113 15.36 31.03 -30.11
C ASP A 113 15.77 31.16 -28.63
N LYS A 114 16.15 32.35 -28.18
CA LYS A 114 16.42 32.61 -26.76
C LYS A 114 15.22 32.30 -25.90
N ARG A 115 14.03 32.73 -26.32
CA ARG A 115 12.79 32.48 -25.63
C ARG A 115 12.50 30.99 -25.53
N GLN A 116 12.71 30.22 -26.60
CA GLN A 116 12.58 28.76 -26.61
C GLN A 116 13.56 28.08 -25.64
N GLN A 117 14.79 28.57 -25.51
CA GLN A 117 15.83 27.96 -24.69
C GLN A 117 15.72 28.32 -23.21
N THR A 118 15.22 29.52 -22.88
CA THR A 118 15.23 30.05 -21.50
C THR A 118 13.89 29.97 -20.79
N GLU A 119 12.77 30.03 -21.50
CA GLU A 119 11.44 30.00 -20.90
C GLU A 119 10.90 28.57 -20.82
N SER A 120 10.38 28.21 -19.66
CA SER A 120 9.61 26.98 -19.51
C SER A 120 8.16 27.26 -19.90
N MET A 121 7.75 26.76 -21.07
CA MET A 121 6.42 27.03 -21.62
C MET A 121 5.66 25.72 -21.91
N PRO A 122 4.30 25.77 -21.95
CA PRO A 122 3.47 24.65 -22.38
C PRO A 122 3.82 24.26 -23.83
N ILE A 123 3.64 22.96 -24.15
CA ILE A 123 3.97 22.43 -25.49
C ILE A 123 3.21 23.14 -26.62
N ALA A 124 1.98 23.61 -26.34
CA ALA A 124 1.17 24.37 -27.31
C ALA A 124 1.84 25.69 -27.69
N GLU A 125 2.34 26.45 -26.70
CA GLU A 125 3.05 27.70 -26.92
C GLU A 125 4.42 27.46 -27.58
N GLU A 126 5.11 26.37 -27.25
CA GLU A 126 6.36 25.97 -27.91
C GLU A 126 6.14 25.67 -29.41
N ASN A 127 5.04 25.01 -29.74
CA ASN A 127 4.64 24.75 -31.13
C ASN A 127 4.37 26.05 -31.93
N GLU A 128 3.65 27.00 -31.31
CA GLU A 128 3.44 28.32 -31.94
C GLU A 128 4.73 29.06 -32.16
N LEU A 129 5.64 29.04 -31.19
CA LEU A 129 6.95 29.69 -31.29
C LEU A 129 7.78 29.10 -32.43
N ILE A 130 7.81 27.76 -32.55
CA ILE A 130 8.51 27.09 -33.66
C ILE A 130 7.85 27.39 -34.99
N GLN A 131 6.53 27.53 -35.06
CA GLN A 131 5.84 27.92 -36.28
C GLN A 131 6.24 29.36 -36.72
N ARG A 132 6.38 30.29 -35.76
CA ARG A 132 6.91 31.66 -36.05
C ARG A 132 8.35 31.64 -36.54
N MET A 133 9.20 30.81 -35.92
CA MET A 133 10.59 30.62 -36.38
C MET A 133 10.63 30.09 -37.81
N ARG A 134 9.75 29.17 -38.19
CA ARG A 134 9.61 28.67 -39.57
C ARG A 134 9.19 29.75 -40.55
N ASN A 135 8.17 30.54 -40.21
CA ASN A 135 7.70 31.62 -41.06
C ASN A 135 8.81 32.64 -41.29
N ASN A 136 9.56 33.02 -40.26
CA ASN A 136 10.73 33.87 -40.35
C ASN A 136 11.79 33.28 -41.29
N LEU A 137 12.08 31.98 -41.19
CA LEU A 137 13.03 31.31 -42.09
C LEU A 137 12.56 31.32 -43.53
N THR A 138 11.27 31.08 -43.80
CA THR A 138 10.67 31.08 -45.12
C THR A 138 10.80 32.47 -45.79
N GLU A 139 10.50 33.53 -45.05
CA GLU A 139 10.61 34.92 -45.55
C GLU A 139 12.06 35.33 -45.80
N ARG A 140 13.00 34.92 -44.94
CA ARG A 140 14.44 35.12 -45.19
C ARG A 140 14.90 34.42 -46.46
N ASN A 141 14.44 33.23 -46.75
CA ASN A 141 14.78 32.50 -47.98
C ASN A 141 14.23 33.22 -49.23
N ARG A 142 13.02 33.77 -49.12
CA ARG A 142 12.40 34.60 -50.17
C ARG A 142 13.21 35.87 -50.46
N LEU A 143 13.59 36.63 -49.43
CA LEU A 143 14.38 37.86 -49.57
C LEU A 143 15.79 37.59 -50.08
N SER A 144 16.42 36.49 -49.68
CA SER A 144 17.73 36.09 -50.20
C SER A 144 17.68 35.73 -51.69
N SER A 145 16.54 35.24 -52.21
CA SER A 145 16.35 34.98 -53.62
C SER A 145 16.27 36.25 -54.46
N ILE A 146 15.83 37.36 -53.86
CA ILE A 146 15.75 38.68 -54.51
C ILE A 146 17.12 39.37 -54.53
N ALA A 147 17.98 39.15 -53.53
CA ALA A 147 19.32 39.64 -53.38
C ALA A 147 20.36 39.08 -54.40
N ARG A 148 19.96 38.10 -55.20
CA ARG A 148 20.78 37.30 -56.12
C ARG A 148 21.52 38.03 -57.24
N LYS A 149 21.61 39.32 -57.24
CA LYS A 149 22.18 40.06 -58.36
C LYS A 149 23.66 40.39 -58.24
N SER A 150 24.40 39.94 -57.27
CA SER A 150 25.86 40.09 -57.17
C SER A 150 26.57 38.71 -57.05
N GLU A 151 27.12 38.25 -58.14
CA GLU A 151 27.38 36.82 -58.45
C GLU A 151 28.36 36.03 -57.57
N GLU A 152 29.34 36.59 -56.89
CA GLU A 152 30.31 35.76 -56.08
C GLU A 152 30.02 35.58 -54.61
N ILE A 153 29.36 36.50 -53.98
CA ILE A 153 28.98 36.43 -52.61
C ILE A 153 27.72 35.55 -52.46
N VAL A 154 26.90 35.57 -53.49
CA VAL A 154 25.62 34.86 -53.61
C VAL A 154 25.81 33.35 -53.54
N GLY A 155 26.80 32.77 -54.22
CA GLY A 155 27.02 31.31 -54.16
C GLY A 155 27.31 30.78 -52.73
N LYS A 156 28.16 31.49 -51.99
CA LYS A 156 28.47 31.14 -50.59
C LYS A 156 27.29 31.32 -49.66
N VAL A 157 26.47 32.33 -49.91
CA VAL A 157 25.26 32.62 -49.14
C VAL A 157 24.19 31.58 -49.42
N ASP A 158 24.05 31.10 -50.66
CA ASP A 158 23.10 30.06 -51.02
C ASP A 158 23.47 28.71 -50.38
N GLU A 159 24.77 28.34 -50.38
CA GLU A 159 25.24 27.15 -49.68
C GLU A 159 24.97 27.23 -48.16
N LEU A 160 25.18 28.42 -47.56
CA LEU A 160 24.86 28.60 -46.14
C LEU A 160 23.37 28.57 -45.88
N ASN A 161 22.54 29.09 -46.78
CA ASN A 161 21.08 28.98 -46.66
C ASN A 161 20.62 27.52 -46.69
N GLN A 162 21.10 26.74 -47.66
CA GLN A 162 20.77 25.30 -47.74
C GLN A 162 21.14 24.56 -46.45
N LYS A 163 22.35 24.80 -45.95
CA LYS A 163 22.79 24.18 -44.67
C LYS A 163 21.94 24.62 -43.47
N ILE A 164 21.56 25.90 -43.44
CA ILE A 164 20.67 26.42 -42.37
C ILE A 164 19.30 25.76 -42.48
N ASP A 165 18.74 25.63 -43.67
CA ASP A 165 17.44 24.98 -43.89
C ASP A 165 17.46 23.51 -43.51
N GLU A 166 18.52 22.78 -43.86
CA GLU A 166 18.74 21.37 -43.45
C GLU A 166 18.80 21.23 -41.92
N LEU A 167 19.51 22.16 -41.25
CA LEU A 167 19.61 22.15 -39.80
C LEU A 167 18.26 22.42 -39.12
N PHE A 168 17.48 23.36 -39.68
CA PHE A 168 16.14 23.65 -39.15
C PHE A 168 15.16 22.52 -39.43
N GLU A 169 15.22 21.90 -40.58
CA GLU A 169 14.38 20.73 -40.89
C GLU A 169 14.74 19.56 -39.96
N SER A 170 16.01 19.32 -39.73
CA SER A 170 16.46 18.32 -38.73
C SER A 170 15.99 18.67 -37.32
N SER A 171 16.07 19.95 -36.93
CA SER A 171 15.56 20.43 -35.64
C SER A 171 14.06 20.26 -35.50
N ARG A 172 13.29 20.42 -36.59
CA ARG A 172 11.85 20.17 -36.63
C ARG A 172 11.52 18.70 -36.35
N VAL A 173 12.23 17.79 -36.99
CA VAL A 173 12.04 16.36 -36.76
C VAL A 173 12.30 15.99 -35.30
N GLU A 174 13.41 16.49 -34.74
CA GLU A 174 13.70 16.29 -33.30
C GLU A 174 12.62 16.89 -32.39
N HIS A 175 12.03 18.02 -32.76
CA HIS A 175 10.93 18.62 -32.01
C HIS A 175 9.66 17.75 -32.06
N GLU A 176 9.30 17.22 -33.22
CA GLU A 176 8.16 16.34 -33.38
C GLU A 176 8.31 15.08 -32.51
N MET A 177 9.53 14.53 -32.41
CA MET A 177 9.85 13.44 -31.49
C MET A 177 9.67 13.84 -30.02
N VAL A 178 10.11 15.06 -29.64
CA VAL A 178 9.90 15.58 -28.28
C VAL A 178 8.41 15.68 -27.94
N VAL A 179 7.58 16.16 -28.85
CA VAL A 179 6.12 16.29 -28.66
C VAL A 179 5.47 14.91 -28.51
N SER A 180 5.82 13.97 -29.37
CA SER A 180 5.32 12.59 -29.28
C SER A 180 5.69 11.94 -27.96
N LEU A 181 6.96 11.99 -27.56
CA LEU A 181 7.44 11.45 -26.30
C LEU A 181 6.81 12.14 -25.09
N TYR A 182 6.54 13.44 -25.16
CA TYR A 182 5.83 14.16 -24.10
C TYR A 182 4.42 13.61 -23.87
N THR A 183 3.67 13.38 -24.94
CA THR A 183 2.31 12.80 -24.83
C THR A 183 2.34 11.37 -24.25
N GLU A 184 3.33 10.56 -24.65
CA GLU A 184 3.53 9.23 -24.09
C GLU A 184 3.88 9.28 -22.60
N VAL A 185 4.79 10.17 -22.18
CA VAL A 185 5.17 10.36 -20.76
C VAL A 185 3.98 10.82 -19.95
N GLN A 186 3.13 11.68 -20.50
CA GLN A 186 1.91 12.14 -19.84
C GLN A 186 0.91 11.00 -19.68
N ALA A 187 0.64 10.23 -20.71
CA ALA A 187 -0.25 9.08 -20.67
C ALA A 187 0.23 8.03 -19.65
N LEU A 188 1.53 7.71 -19.62
CA LEU A 188 2.12 6.83 -18.60
C LEU A 188 2.01 7.41 -17.19
N GLY A 189 2.10 8.75 -17.05
CA GLY A 189 1.87 9.44 -15.77
C GLY A 189 0.45 9.26 -15.26
N ASP A 190 -0.54 9.42 -16.12
CA ASP A 190 -1.95 9.24 -15.78
C ASP A 190 -2.28 7.78 -15.46
N GLU A 191 -1.72 6.84 -16.23
CA GLU A 191 -1.85 5.40 -15.95
C GLU A 191 -1.25 5.05 -14.59
N MET A 192 -0.05 5.54 -14.29
CA MET A 192 0.60 5.35 -13.00
C MET A 192 -0.25 5.87 -11.84
N ASN A 193 -0.84 7.07 -11.99
CA ASN A 193 -1.70 7.68 -10.97
C ASN A 193 -2.96 6.87 -10.75
N ARG A 194 -3.61 6.35 -11.80
CA ARG A 194 -4.77 5.46 -11.68
C ARG A 194 -4.41 4.19 -10.91
N LYS A 195 -3.32 3.53 -11.30
CA LYS A 195 -2.82 2.32 -10.61
C LYS A 195 -2.43 2.58 -9.16
N MET A 196 -1.86 3.75 -8.86
CA MET A 196 -1.53 4.15 -7.50
C MET A 196 -2.79 4.34 -6.63
N ASN A 197 -3.84 4.94 -7.19
CA ASN A 197 -5.13 5.08 -6.52
C ASN A 197 -5.79 3.72 -6.26
N GLU A 198 -5.80 2.80 -7.24
CA GLU A 198 -6.26 1.43 -7.06
C GLU A 198 -5.48 0.71 -5.96
N THR A 199 -4.16 0.84 -5.96
CA THR A 199 -3.29 0.28 -4.91
C THR A 199 -3.61 0.85 -3.53
N SER A 200 -3.90 2.15 -3.43
CA SER A 200 -4.27 2.81 -2.17
C SER A 200 -5.57 2.24 -1.59
N VAL A 201 -6.56 1.96 -2.43
CA VAL A 201 -7.82 1.32 -2.01
C VAL A 201 -7.55 -0.07 -1.44
N ILE A 202 -6.73 -0.88 -2.12
CA ILE A 202 -6.36 -2.24 -1.65
C ILE A 202 -5.60 -2.18 -0.32
N ILE A 203 -4.67 -1.22 -0.16
CA ILE A 203 -3.94 -1.03 1.09
C ILE A 203 -4.90 -0.71 2.25
N ASN A 204 -5.85 0.19 2.03
CA ASN A 204 -6.83 0.57 3.03
C ASN A 204 -7.72 -0.62 3.42
N GLU A 205 -8.17 -1.40 2.44
CA GLU A 205 -8.97 -2.60 2.71
C GLU A 205 -8.14 -3.67 3.45
N ALA A 206 -6.90 -3.92 3.05
CA ALA A 206 -6.01 -4.85 3.75
C ALA A 206 -5.74 -4.42 5.20
N ASN A 207 -5.56 -3.12 5.46
CA ASN A 207 -5.39 -2.56 6.80
C ASN A 207 -6.67 -2.74 7.64
N LYS A 208 -7.84 -2.51 7.04
CA LYS A 208 -9.13 -2.75 7.71
C LYS A 208 -9.28 -4.21 8.10
N ARG A 209 -9.00 -5.14 7.18
CA ARG A 209 -9.03 -6.59 7.48
C ARG A 209 -8.02 -6.98 8.56
N HIS A 210 -6.86 -6.32 8.58
CA HIS A 210 -5.87 -6.56 9.63
C HIS A 210 -6.39 -6.13 11.02
N GLN A 211 -7.06 -4.98 11.12
CA GLN A 211 -7.67 -4.51 12.36
C GLN A 211 -8.82 -5.46 12.82
N GLU A 212 -9.66 -5.89 11.89
CA GLU A 212 -10.71 -6.88 12.17
C GLU A 212 -10.12 -8.20 12.70
N PHE A 213 -9.03 -8.68 12.07
CA PHE A 213 -8.31 -9.87 12.52
C PHE A 213 -7.80 -9.72 13.96
N ILE A 214 -7.14 -8.58 14.27
CA ILE A 214 -6.67 -8.31 15.64
C ILE A 214 -7.83 -8.29 16.62
N GLY A 215 -8.94 -7.62 16.27
CA GLY A 215 -10.15 -7.59 17.09
C GLY A 215 -10.68 -8.98 17.41
N LYS A 216 -10.84 -9.84 16.39
CA LYS A 216 -11.32 -11.23 16.58
C LYS A 216 -10.36 -12.08 17.40
N ARG A 217 -9.04 -11.90 17.22
CA ARG A 217 -8.03 -12.59 18.05
C ARG A 217 -8.10 -12.18 19.49
N THR A 218 -8.22 -10.88 19.78
CA THR A 218 -8.36 -10.39 21.17
C THR A 218 -9.65 -10.86 21.83
N GLU A 219 -10.75 -10.97 21.10
CA GLU A 219 -11.99 -11.56 21.59
C GLU A 219 -11.84 -13.08 21.86
N ALA A 220 -11.15 -13.81 20.99
CA ALA A 220 -10.86 -15.22 21.16
C ALA A 220 -9.95 -15.46 22.39
N ASP A 221 -8.94 -14.61 22.59
CA ASP A 221 -8.04 -14.70 23.73
C ASP A 221 -8.77 -14.42 25.06
N LYS A 222 -9.71 -13.46 25.09
CA LYS A 222 -10.60 -13.23 26.25
C LYS A 222 -11.46 -14.47 26.52
N ALA A 223 -12.12 -15.00 25.50
CA ALA A 223 -12.93 -16.22 25.66
C ALA A 223 -12.09 -17.41 26.11
N HIS A 224 -10.83 -17.50 25.70
CA HIS A 224 -9.89 -18.51 26.19
C HIS A 224 -9.56 -18.31 27.67
N GLN A 225 -9.29 -17.09 28.09
CA GLN A 225 -8.99 -16.74 29.48
C GLN A 225 -10.19 -17.07 30.37
N ASP A 226 -11.40 -16.65 29.99
CA ASP A 226 -12.64 -16.97 30.69
C ASP A 226 -12.84 -18.49 30.80
N ALA A 227 -12.55 -19.22 29.70
CA ALA A 227 -12.62 -20.68 29.71
C ALA A 227 -11.60 -21.33 30.69
N MET A 228 -10.39 -20.78 30.77
CA MET A 228 -9.37 -21.28 31.72
C MET A 228 -9.78 -21.05 33.18
N GLU A 229 -10.38 -19.90 33.48
CA GLU A 229 -10.93 -19.58 34.81
C GLU A 229 -12.06 -20.57 35.18
N MET A 230 -13.00 -20.80 34.24
CA MET A 230 -14.07 -21.78 34.44
C MET A 230 -13.53 -23.21 34.62
N ARG A 231 -12.47 -23.58 33.88
CA ARG A 231 -11.80 -24.87 34.04
C ARG A 231 -11.19 -25.03 35.44
N ALA A 232 -10.52 -24.00 35.94
CA ALA A 232 -9.95 -24.00 37.30
C ALA A 232 -11.04 -24.23 38.35
N LEU A 233 -12.16 -23.48 38.24
CA LEU A 233 -13.30 -23.63 39.12
C LEU A 233 -13.93 -25.04 39.07
N ILE A 234 -14.05 -25.63 37.86
CA ILE A 234 -14.55 -27.01 37.70
C ILE A 234 -13.60 -28.00 38.39
N LEU A 235 -12.29 -27.83 38.23
CA LEU A 235 -11.32 -28.72 38.86
C LEU A 235 -11.37 -28.64 40.40
N GLU A 236 -11.48 -27.44 40.95
CA GLU A 236 -11.62 -27.20 42.37
C GLU A 236 -12.90 -27.87 42.92
N ARG A 237 -14.05 -27.63 42.26
CA ARG A 237 -15.31 -28.25 42.65
C ARG A 237 -15.30 -29.79 42.55
N ARG A 238 -14.63 -30.33 41.54
CA ARG A 238 -14.44 -31.79 41.41
C ARG A 238 -13.56 -32.34 42.54
N LYS A 239 -12.51 -31.59 42.92
CA LYS A 239 -11.63 -31.97 44.02
C LYS A 239 -12.38 -31.97 45.35
N GLU A 240 -13.10 -30.89 45.69
CA GLU A 240 -13.96 -30.80 46.87
C GLU A 240 -14.97 -31.95 46.93
N LYS A 241 -15.67 -32.24 45.83
CA LYS A 241 -16.63 -33.35 45.75
C LYS A 241 -15.97 -34.69 46.00
N ARG A 242 -14.77 -34.90 45.51
CA ARG A 242 -13.99 -36.13 45.71
C ARG A 242 -13.52 -36.25 47.18
N GLU A 243 -13.05 -35.17 47.77
CA GLU A 243 -12.62 -35.11 49.17
C GLU A 243 -13.82 -35.43 50.10
N ASN A 244 -14.93 -34.72 49.92
CA ASN A 244 -16.16 -34.98 50.67
C ASN A 244 -16.66 -36.45 50.55
N PHE A 245 -16.56 -37.03 49.32
CA PHE A 245 -16.90 -38.44 49.11
C PHE A 245 -15.97 -39.40 49.88
N LEU A 246 -14.66 -39.10 49.84
CA LEU A 246 -13.65 -39.89 50.52
C LEU A 246 -13.82 -39.81 52.09
N GLU A 247 -14.08 -38.59 52.59
CA GLU A 247 -14.36 -38.34 53.99
C GLU A 247 -15.61 -39.09 54.45
N GLY A 248 -16.69 -38.94 53.65
CA GLY A 248 -17.94 -39.73 53.94
C GLY A 248 -17.70 -41.24 53.94
N LYS A 249 -16.90 -41.73 52.98
CA LYS A 249 -16.53 -43.16 52.95
C LYS A 249 -15.71 -43.61 54.19
N ARG A 250 -14.75 -42.80 54.63
CA ARG A 250 -13.96 -43.03 55.83
C ARG A 250 -14.86 -43.02 57.08
N ALA A 251 -15.73 -42.03 57.22
CA ALA A 251 -16.67 -41.94 58.34
C ALA A 251 -17.58 -43.19 58.43
N ILE A 252 -18.09 -43.66 57.27
CA ILE A 252 -18.85 -44.92 57.22
C ILE A 252 -18.01 -46.15 57.64
N GLN A 253 -16.76 -46.22 57.17
CA GLN A 253 -15.84 -47.28 57.54
C GLN A 253 -15.53 -47.29 59.05
N ASP A 254 -15.26 -46.10 59.60
CA ASP A 254 -14.99 -45.91 61.02
C ASP A 254 -16.20 -46.25 61.85
N GLN A 255 -17.41 -45.84 61.44
CA GLN A 255 -18.66 -46.29 62.09
C GLN A 255 -18.84 -47.81 62.04
N ASN A 256 -18.58 -48.39 60.84
CA ASN A 256 -18.70 -49.85 60.71
C ASN A 256 -17.65 -50.61 61.56
N THR A 257 -16.43 -50.08 61.67
CA THR A 257 -15.40 -50.72 62.55
C THR A 257 -15.71 -50.57 64.02
N THR A 258 -16.19 -49.38 64.43
CA THR A 258 -16.67 -49.21 65.85
C THR A 258 -17.86 -50.03 66.12
N THR A 259 -18.87 -50.13 65.26
CA THR A 259 -20.03 -50.97 65.43
C THR A 259 -19.65 -52.49 65.51
N ARG A 260 -18.70 -52.91 64.63
CA ARG A 260 -18.18 -54.30 64.72
C ARG A 260 -17.48 -54.56 66.03
N ARG A 261 -16.60 -53.61 66.52
CA ARG A 261 -15.96 -53.76 67.84
C ARG A 261 -16.98 -53.88 68.95
N VAL A 262 -17.99 -52.98 68.99
CA VAL A 262 -19.04 -53.02 69.99
C VAL A 262 -19.85 -54.33 69.93
N LEU A 263 -20.14 -54.90 68.77
CA LEU A 263 -20.92 -56.09 68.58
C LEU A 263 -20.14 -57.39 68.88
N TYR A 264 -18.84 -57.43 68.60
CA TYR A 264 -18.05 -58.69 68.71
C TYR A 264 -17.06 -58.70 69.87
N ASP A 265 -16.75 -57.55 70.49
CA ASP A 265 -15.86 -57.38 71.61
C ASP A 265 -16.74 -57.12 72.88
N ARG A 266 -16.77 -58.03 73.75
CA ARG A 266 -17.64 -57.99 74.96
C ARG A 266 -17.30 -56.87 75.90
N ASP A 267 -15.98 -56.54 76.05
CA ASP A 267 -15.49 -55.41 76.85
C ASP A 267 -15.84 -54.05 76.25
N ALA A 268 -15.85 -53.94 74.94
CA ALA A 268 -16.24 -52.72 74.23
C ALA A 268 -17.76 -52.50 74.27
N SER A 269 -18.56 -53.56 74.24
CA SER A 269 -20.02 -53.55 74.37
C SER A 269 -20.46 -53.07 75.76
N GLU A 270 -19.77 -53.52 76.81
CA GLU A 270 -20.07 -53.10 78.21
C GLU A 270 -19.71 -51.61 78.43
N LYS A 271 -18.55 -51.13 77.89
CA LYS A 271 -18.13 -49.69 77.96
C LYS A 271 -19.08 -48.75 77.21
N GLU A 272 -19.62 -49.17 76.07
CA GLU A 272 -20.56 -48.34 75.29
C GLU A 272 -21.97 -48.37 75.96
N ALA A 273 -22.39 -49.47 76.57
CA ALA A 273 -23.59 -49.52 77.34
C ALA A 273 -23.51 -48.57 78.55
N ASP A 274 -22.35 -48.58 79.24
CA ASP A 274 -22.11 -47.69 80.38
C ASP A 274 -22.15 -46.23 80.00
N LYS A 275 -21.54 -45.85 78.85
CA LYS A 275 -21.60 -44.49 78.31
C LYS A 275 -23.05 -44.08 77.99
N GLN A 276 -23.77 -44.92 77.30
CA GLN A 276 -25.15 -44.63 76.95
C GLN A 276 -26.03 -44.49 78.19
N LEU A 277 -25.74 -45.25 79.23
CA LEU A 277 -26.43 -45.21 80.56
C LEU A 277 -26.07 -43.84 81.27
N GLU A 278 -24.83 -43.44 81.24
CA GLU A 278 -24.39 -42.12 81.72
C GLU A 278 -25.04 -40.91 80.95
N GLU A 279 -25.14 -41.02 79.63
CA GLU A 279 -25.86 -40.04 78.82
C GLU A 279 -27.37 -39.98 79.12
N LEU A 280 -27.95 -41.12 79.34
CA LEU A 280 -29.34 -41.25 79.77
C LEU A 280 -29.58 -40.56 81.12
N LEU A 281 -28.68 -40.84 82.07
CA LEU A 281 -28.75 -40.17 83.39
C LEU A 281 -28.55 -38.65 83.34
N LYS A 282 -27.74 -38.17 82.36
CA LYS A 282 -27.50 -36.76 82.18
C LYS A 282 -28.55 -35.99 81.34
N ARG A 283 -29.22 -36.65 80.37
CA ARG A 283 -30.16 -36.01 79.43
C ARG A 283 -31.61 -36.42 79.56
N GLY A 284 -31.93 -37.43 80.35
CA GLY A 284 -33.31 -37.85 80.61
C GLY A 284 -34.10 -38.43 79.45
N LYS A 285 -33.45 -38.54 78.25
CA LYS A 285 -34.03 -39.17 77.04
C LYS A 285 -32.95 -39.74 76.15
N ILE A 286 -33.10 -41.00 75.68
CA ILE A 286 -32.28 -41.58 74.61
C ILE A 286 -32.91 -41.20 73.28
N SER A 287 -32.14 -40.64 72.38
CA SER A 287 -32.49 -40.54 70.96
C SER A 287 -31.88 -41.76 70.24
N LEU A 288 -32.71 -42.77 70.03
CA LEU A 288 -32.39 -43.90 69.15
C LEU A 288 -32.26 -43.36 67.72
N ARG A 289 -31.07 -43.38 67.18
CA ARG A 289 -30.81 -43.13 65.78
C ARG A 289 -30.59 -44.43 65.05
#